data_b190df4d14b740edfd576a170117c125
#
_entry.id   b190df4d14b740edfd576a170117c125
#
_cell.length_a   1.000
_cell.length_b   1.000
_cell.length_c   1.000
_cell.angle_alpha   90.00
_cell.angle_beta   90.00
_cell.angle_gamma   90.00
#
_symmetry.space_group_name_H-M   'P 1'
#
loop_
_entity.id
_entity.type
_entity.pdbx_description
1 polymer ?
#
loop_
_entity_poly.entity_id
_entity_poly.type
_entity_poly.pdbx_seq_one_letter_code
_entity_poly.pdbx_strand_id
1 'polypeptide(L)'
;MAIEKHINFFELQKACEKPGCPLCRIVSDRANRYIDNTLFEHVSDRGFRALHRAAGGFCSFHSRHLVSFRDGLAVAILSRDILEDRISCFERKSPWRPKGRCPVCIEREKIEDEYLDFLSQSGGNSIEEQELRIFFTSSDGLCAPHYAGLLFTPKGARRTLPPWIKNFQEQKFKELKKRLDVFIELSAYGRQQEFAALSEKDQLVWKEAAACLRENVE
;
A
#
# COMPACT_ATOMS: atom_id res chain seq x y z
N MET A 1 -17.31 17.08 9.61
CA MET A 1 -18.23 15.94 9.90
C MET A 1 -17.56 15.10 10.96
N ALA A 2 -18.31 14.56 11.94
CA ALA A 2 -17.76 13.61 12.89
C ALA A 2 -17.45 12.29 12.16
N ILE A 3 -16.35 11.63 12.54
CA ILE A 3 -16.02 10.30 12.04
C ILE A 3 -16.96 9.30 12.71
N GLU A 4 -17.63 8.49 11.91
CA GLU A 4 -18.44 7.39 12.42
C GLU A 4 -17.62 6.10 12.48
N LYS A 5 -17.88 5.24 13.47
CA LYS A 5 -17.28 3.90 13.55
C LYS A 5 -17.87 2.99 12.46
N HIS A 6 -17.25 2.99 11.30
CA HIS A 6 -17.56 2.06 10.22
C HIS A 6 -16.36 1.14 9.92
N ILE A 7 -16.44 0.33 8.90
CA ILE A 7 -15.46 -0.71 8.59
C ILE A 7 -14.00 -0.19 8.51
N ASN A 8 -13.80 1.00 7.94
CA ASN A 8 -12.48 1.59 7.79
C ASN A 8 -11.83 1.94 9.13
N PHE A 9 -12.62 2.38 10.12
CA PHE A 9 -12.15 2.66 11.46
C PHE A 9 -11.55 1.41 12.11
N PHE A 10 -12.30 0.30 12.09
CA PHE A 10 -11.87 -0.95 12.73
C PHE A 10 -10.72 -1.65 11.98
N GLU A 11 -10.72 -1.60 10.63
CA GLU A 11 -9.59 -2.12 9.85
C GLU A 11 -8.31 -1.32 10.13
N LEU A 12 -8.40 0.00 10.20
CA LEU A 12 -7.26 0.86 10.52
C LEU A 12 -6.76 0.59 11.95
N GLN A 13 -7.67 0.48 12.94
CA GLN A 13 -7.32 0.12 14.31
C GLN A 13 -6.52 -1.18 14.35
N LYS A 14 -7.05 -2.25 13.75
CA LYS A 14 -6.38 -3.56 13.68
C LYS A 14 -5.04 -3.52 12.93
N ALA A 15 -4.93 -2.68 11.91
CA ALA A 15 -3.68 -2.52 11.17
C ALA A 15 -2.61 -1.79 12.00
N CYS A 16 -3.01 -0.82 12.83
CA CYS A 16 -2.14 -0.07 13.74
C CYS A 16 -1.53 -0.93 14.87
N GLU A 17 -2.14 -2.05 15.22
CA GLU A 17 -1.62 -2.99 16.23
C GLU A 17 -0.37 -3.75 15.75
N LYS A 18 -0.07 -3.70 14.48
CA LYS A 18 1.02 -4.48 13.87
C LYS A 18 2.16 -3.57 13.41
N PRO A 19 3.42 -4.06 13.40
CA PRO A 19 4.57 -3.29 12.95
C PRO A 19 4.46 -2.81 11.50
N GLY A 20 5.01 -1.64 11.21
CA GLY A 20 5.07 -1.05 9.88
C GLY A 20 3.86 -0.17 9.54
N CYS A 21 3.83 0.36 8.32
CA CYS A 21 2.78 1.27 7.88
C CYS A 21 1.40 0.58 7.82
N PRO A 22 0.39 1.06 8.57
CA PRO A 22 -0.94 0.46 8.58
C PRO A 22 -1.64 0.50 7.22
N LEU A 23 -1.45 1.57 6.43
CA LEU A 23 -2.04 1.67 5.09
C LEU A 23 -1.44 0.64 4.13
N CYS A 24 -0.12 0.42 4.14
CA CYS A 24 0.50 -0.63 3.32
C CYS A 24 -0.15 -1.99 3.59
N ARG A 25 -0.44 -2.29 4.85
CA ARG A 25 -1.08 -3.53 5.26
C ARG A 25 -2.50 -3.64 4.74
N ILE A 26 -3.32 -2.62 4.96
CA ILE A 26 -4.72 -2.60 4.52
C ILE A 26 -4.80 -2.76 3.00
N VAL A 27 -4.00 -1.98 2.26
CA VAL A 27 -3.96 -2.03 0.80
C VAL A 27 -3.55 -3.41 0.31
N SER A 28 -2.51 -4.01 0.92
CA SER A 28 -2.09 -5.37 0.57
C SER A 28 -3.18 -6.41 0.88
N ASP A 29 -3.78 -6.35 2.08
CA ASP A 29 -4.80 -7.32 2.49
C ASP A 29 -6.07 -7.21 1.64
N ARG A 30 -6.50 -6.00 1.29
CA ARG A 30 -7.66 -5.79 0.41
C ARG A 30 -7.35 -6.15 -1.04
N ALA A 31 -6.15 -5.86 -1.55
CA ALA A 31 -5.72 -6.27 -2.89
C ALA A 31 -5.67 -7.81 -3.01
N ASN A 32 -5.19 -8.50 -1.98
CA ASN A 32 -5.19 -9.95 -1.94
C ASN A 32 -6.62 -10.52 -1.97
N ARG A 33 -7.52 -9.96 -1.18
CA ARG A 33 -8.95 -10.33 -1.22
C ARG A 33 -9.58 -10.06 -2.58
N TYR A 34 -9.24 -8.93 -3.22
CA TYR A 34 -9.72 -8.62 -4.56
C TYR A 34 -9.25 -9.64 -5.60
N ILE A 35 -7.97 -10.08 -5.54
CA ILE A 35 -7.45 -11.13 -6.42
C ILE A 35 -8.17 -12.46 -6.16
N ASP A 36 -8.31 -12.86 -4.90
CA ASP A 36 -8.97 -14.10 -4.50
C ASP A 36 -10.42 -14.15 -4.99
N ASN A 37 -11.19 -13.08 -4.73
CA ASN A 37 -12.56 -12.95 -5.22
C ASN A 37 -12.63 -12.95 -6.75
N THR A 38 -11.65 -12.34 -7.42
CA THR A 38 -11.57 -12.35 -8.89
C THR A 38 -11.42 -13.75 -9.43
N LEU A 39 -10.53 -14.55 -8.83
CA LEU A 39 -10.32 -15.94 -9.27
C LEU A 39 -11.53 -16.82 -8.98
N PHE A 40 -12.20 -16.61 -7.86
CA PHE A 40 -13.33 -17.43 -7.46
C PHE A 40 -14.65 -17.03 -8.13
N GLU A 41 -15.01 -15.73 -8.14
CA GLU A 41 -16.33 -15.26 -8.54
C GLU A 41 -16.34 -14.62 -9.92
N HIS A 42 -15.29 -13.88 -10.29
CA HIS A 42 -15.32 -13.00 -11.46
C HIS A 42 -14.64 -13.57 -12.70
N VAL A 43 -13.97 -14.72 -12.61
CA VAL A 43 -13.31 -15.35 -13.77
C VAL A 43 -14.29 -15.65 -14.91
N SER A 44 -15.57 -15.90 -14.60
CA SER A 44 -16.65 -16.13 -15.56
C SER A 44 -17.44 -14.87 -15.92
N ASP A 45 -17.22 -13.77 -15.21
CA ASP A 45 -17.91 -12.50 -15.45
C ASP A 45 -17.43 -11.82 -16.74
N ARG A 46 -18.37 -11.54 -17.66
CA ARG A 46 -18.05 -10.95 -18.96
C ARG A 46 -17.52 -9.52 -18.83
N GLY A 47 -18.06 -8.74 -17.89
CA GLY A 47 -17.67 -7.34 -17.67
C GLY A 47 -16.24 -7.28 -17.14
N PHE A 48 -15.91 -8.08 -16.12
CA PHE A 48 -14.56 -8.18 -15.61
C PHE A 48 -13.56 -8.65 -16.69
N ARG A 49 -13.90 -9.71 -17.45
CA ARG A 49 -13.04 -10.22 -18.52
C ARG A 49 -12.78 -9.17 -19.60
N ALA A 50 -13.79 -8.35 -19.95
CA ALA A 50 -13.62 -7.24 -20.89
C ALA A 50 -12.64 -6.18 -20.37
N LEU A 51 -12.74 -5.80 -19.09
CA LEU A 51 -11.81 -4.87 -18.45
C LEU A 51 -10.38 -5.45 -18.39
N HIS A 52 -10.25 -6.72 -18.00
CA HIS A 52 -8.98 -7.43 -17.93
C HIS A 52 -8.32 -7.51 -19.32
N ARG A 53 -9.07 -7.85 -20.37
CA ARG A 53 -8.58 -7.84 -21.77
C ARG A 53 -8.15 -6.45 -22.22
N ALA A 54 -8.95 -5.41 -21.92
CA ALA A 54 -8.59 -4.03 -22.24
C ALA A 54 -7.30 -3.56 -21.58
N ALA A 55 -7.05 -3.99 -20.34
CA ALA A 55 -5.81 -3.74 -19.63
C ALA A 55 -4.62 -4.56 -20.17
N GLY A 56 -4.89 -5.62 -20.94
CA GLY A 56 -3.87 -6.57 -21.38
C GLY A 56 -3.40 -7.51 -20.28
N GLY A 57 -4.27 -7.77 -19.35
CA GLY A 57 -4.01 -8.58 -18.18
C GLY A 57 -3.64 -7.75 -16.95
N PHE A 58 -3.18 -8.44 -15.93
CA PHE A 58 -2.57 -7.80 -14.77
C PHE A 58 -1.16 -7.29 -15.12
N CYS A 59 -0.67 -6.27 -14.38
CA CYS A 59 0.72 -5.81 -14.52
C CYS A 59 1.71 -6.91 -14.09
N SER A 60 2.99 -6.71 -14.36
CA SER A 60 4.04 -7.71 -14.09
C SER A 60 4.11 -8.11 -12.60
N PHE A 61 3.85 -7.18 -11.70
CA PHE A 61 3.81 -7.43 -10.26
C PHE A 61 2.60 -8.30 -9.89
N HIS A 62 1.39 -7.88 -10.27
CA HIS A 62 0.16 -8.59 -9.92
C HIS A 62 0.00 -9.93 -10.66
N SER A 63 0.56 -10.07 -11.87
CA SER A 63 0.60 -11.36 -12.57
C SER A 63 1.45 -12.40 -11.84
N ARG A 64 2.60 -12.00 -11.31
CA ARG A 64 3.44 -12.90 -10.48
C ARG A 64 2.74 -13.26 -9.18
N HIS A 65 2.08 -12.29 -8.57
CA HIS A 65 1.34 -12.51 -7.34
C HIS A 65 0.13 -13.41 -7.52
N LEU A 66 -0.59 -13.27 -8.65
CA LEU A 66 -1.74 -14.10 -9.03
C LEU A 66 -1.42 -15.60 -8.96
N VAL A 67 -0.24 -16.00 -9.43
CA VAL A 67 0.18 -17.41 -9.44
C VAL A 67 0.30 -18.00 -8.03
N SER A 68 0.54 -17.20 -7.02
CA SER A 68 0.65 -17.64 -5.62
C SER A 68 -0.68 -18.12 -5.02
N PHE A 69 -1.83 -17.74 -5.61
CA PHE A 69 -3.16 -18.17 -5.17
C PHE A 69 -3.50 -19.62 -5.59
N ARG A 70 -2.68 -20.25 -6.43
CA ARG A 70 -2.78 -21.67 -6.85
C ARG A 70 -4.09 -22.07 -7.55
N ASP A 71 -4.86 -21.14 -8.08
CA ASP A 71 -6.01 -21.44 -8.95
C ASP A 71 -5.57 -21.49 -10.43
N GLY A 72 -5.04 -22.64 -10.84
CA GLY A 72 -4.53 -22.82 -12.18
C GLY A 72 -5.60 -22.70 -13.27
N LEU A 73 -6.85 -23.09 -13.00
CA LEU A 73 -7.93 -23.00 -13.98
C LEU A 73 -8.32 -21.55 -14.25
N ALA A 74 -8.55 -20.77 -13.19
CA ALA A 74 -8.90 -19.36 -13.32
C ALA A 74 -7.79 -18.58 -14.03
N VAL A 75 -6.53 -18.79 -13.64
CA VAL A 75 -5.36 -18.17 -14.29
C VAL A 75 -5.29 -18.57 -15.77
N ALA A 76 -5.55 -19.83 -16.13
CA ALA A 76 -5.53 -20.30 -17.52
C ALA A 76 -6.64 -19.62 -18.36
N ILE A 77 -7.87 -19.50 -17.82
CA ILE A 77 -8.98 -18.84 -18.50
C ILE A 77 -8.63 -17.36 -18.80
N LEU A 78 -8.16 -16.61 -17.81
CA LEU A 78 -7.79 -15.21 -17.95
C LEU A 78 -6.59 -15.03 -18.91
N SER A 79 -5.60 -15.92 -18.84
CA SER A 79 -4.42 -15.86 -19.70
C SER A 79 -4.75 -16.17 -21.15
N ARG A 80 -5.65 -17.13 -21.39
CA ARG A 80 -6.11 -17.49 -22.74
C ARG A 80 -6.72 -16.27 -23.45
N ASP A 81 -7.57 -15.52 -22.78
CA ASP A 81 -8.20 -14.31 -23.36
C ASP A 81 -7.16 -13.31 -23.84
N ILE A 82 -6.10 -13.09 -23.04
CA ILE A 82 -5.01 -12.18 -23.40
C ILE A 82 -4.19 -12.73 -24.59
N LEU A 83 -3.91 -14.02 -24.60
CA LEU A 83 -3.21 -14.68 -25.70
C LEU A 83 -3.99 -14.58 -27.02
N GLU A 84 -5.30 -14.76 -27.01
CA GLU A 84 -6.16 -14.60 -28.19
C GLU A 84 -6.01 -13.19 -28.79
N ASP A 85 -6.06 -12.15 -27.93
CA ASP A 85 -5.87 -10.77 -28.37
C ASP A 85 -4.47 -10.51 -28.95
N ARG A 86 -3.44 -11.10 -28.34
CA ARG A 86 -2.04 -10.99 -28.81
C ARG A 86 -1.85 -11.67 -30.14
N ILE A 87 -2.35 -12.91 -30.31
CA ILE A 87 -2.28 -13.67 -31.56
C ILE A 87 -2.96 -12.86 -32.68
N SER A 88 -4.16 -12.35 -32.44
CA SER A 88 -4.87 -11.52 -33.42
C SER A 88 -4.10 -10.26 -33.83
N CYS A 89 -3.33 -9.65 -32.92
CA CYS A 89 -2.46 -8.53 -33.26
C CYS A 89 -1.28 -8.95 -34.10
N PHE A 90 -0.64 -10.10 -33.79
CA PHE A 90 0.50 -10.63 -34.55
C PHE A 90 0.08 -10.98 -35.98
N GLU A 91 -1.05 -11.64 -36.16
CA GLU A 91 -1.61 -11.97 -37.48
C GLU A 91 -1.87 -10.74 -38.34
N ARG A 92 -2.42 -9.67 -37.71
CA ARG A 92 -2.63 -8.36 -38.38
C ARG A 92 -1.36 -7.52 -38.53
N LYS A 93 -0.20 -7.98 -38.04
CA LYS A 93 1.07 -7.24 -38.00
C LYS A 93 0.91 -5.86 -37.34
N SER A 94 0.02 -5.75 -36.35
CA SER A 94 -0.27 -4.50 -35.64
C SER A 94 0.29 -4.55 -34.21
N PRO A 95 0.83 -3.43 -33.69
CA PRO A 95 1.30 -3.39 -32.32
C PRO A 95 0.09 -3.50 -31.38
N TRP A 96 0.19 -4.40 -30.41
CA TRP A 96 -0.76 -4.43 -29.34
C TRP A 96 -0.46 -3.30 -28.33
N ARG A 97 -1.50 -2.60 -27.88
CA ARG A 97 -1.40 -1.58 -26.84
C ARG A 97 -2.55 -1.74 -25.84
N PRO A 98 -2.27 -1.66 -24.52
CA PRO A 98 -3.33 -1.68 -23.53
C PRO A 98 -4.24 -0.47 -23.70
N LYS A 99 -5.54 -0.69 -23.55
CA LYS A 99 -6.57 0.37 -23.53
C LYS A 99 -7.07 0.68 -22.10
N GLY A 100 -6.48 0.01 -21.11
CA GLY A 100 -6.83 0.15 -19.70
C GLY A 100 -5.62 -0.06 -18.81
N ARG A 101 -5.85 -0.01 -17.52
CA ARG A 101 -4.85 -0.24 -16.46
C ARG A 101 -5.15 -1.54 -15.73
N CYS A 102 -4.14 -2.13 -15.11
CA CYS A 102 -4.30 -3.32 -14.29
C CYS A 102 -5.45 -3.15 -13.26
N PRO A 103 -6.46 -4.04 -13.25
CA PRO A 103 -7.60 -3.90 -12.34
C PRO A 103 -7.22 -3.86 -10.86
N VAL A 104 -6.19 -4.63 -10.46
CA VAL A 104 -5.70 -4.64 -9.07
C VAL A 104 -5.02 -3.30 -8.70
N CYS A 105 -4.28 -2.69 -9.65
CA CYS A 105 -3.70 -1.37 -9.41
C CYS A 105 -4.78 -0.31 -9.20
N ILE A 106 -5.84 -0.34 -10.01
CA ILE A 106 -6.98 0.57 -9.86
C ILE A 106 -7.65 0.38 -8.49
N GLU A 107 -7.88 -0.85 -8.07
CA GLU A 107 -8.50 -1.14 -6.78
C GLU A 107 -7.60 -0.71 -5.61
N ARG A 108 -6.28 -0.93 -5.71
CA ARG A 108 -5.31 -0.47 -4.71
C ARG A 108 -5.34 1.05 -4.53
N GLU A 109 -5.30 1.80 -5.62
CA GLU A 109 -5.37 3.27 -5.59
C GLU A 109 -6.67 3.76 -4.95
N LYS A 110 -7.78 3.13 -5.28
CA LYS A 110 -9.09 3.45 -4.68
C LYS A 110 -9.08 3.22 -3.16
N ILE A 111 -8.52 2.10 -2.71
CA ILE A 111 -8.39 1.79 -1.27
C ILE A 111 -7.47 2.81 -0.59
N GLU A 112 -6.34 3.13 -1.19
CA GLU A 112 -5.41 4.14 -0.68
C GLU A 112 -6.11 5.50 -0.51
N ASP A 113 -6.77 5.98 -1.55
CA ASP A 113 -7.49 7.27 -1.52
C ASP A 113 -8.60 7.28 -0.46
N GLU A 114 -9.35 6.19 -0.30
CA GLU A 114 -10.40 6.05 0.72
C GLU A 114 -9.85 6.24 2.14
N TYR A 115 -8.71 5.61 2.47
CA TYR A 115 -8.09 5.75 3.79
C TYR A 115 -7.36 7.08 3.99
N LEU A 116 -6.76 7.63 2.93
CA LEU A 116 -6.14 8.95 2.99
C LEU A 116 -7.20 10.04 3.21
N ASP A 117 -8.36 9.93 2.56
CA ASP A 117 -9.49 10.84 2.79
C ASP A 117 -10.05 10.67 4.20
N PHE A 118 -10.22 9.44 4.68
CA PHE A 118 -10.65 9.16 6.03
C PHE A 118 -9.73 9.80 7.07
N LEU A 119 -8.41 9.63 6.95
CA LEU A 119 -7.43 10.25 7.85
C LEU A 119 -7.43 11.77 7.74
N SER A 120 -7.56 12.34 6.54
CA SER A 120 -7.56 13.78 6.36
C SER A 120 -8.74 14.48 7.03
N GLN A 121 -9.86 13.78 7.23
CA GLN A 121 -11.07 14.29 7.86
C GLN A 121 -11.08 14.13 9.39
N SER A 122 -10.07 13.51 10.00
CA SER A 122 -9.99 13.19 11.43
C SER A 122 -9.51 14.36 12.31
N GLY A 123 -9.95 15.57 12.00
CA GLY A 123 -9.51 16.80 12.70
C GLY A 123 -10.40 17.28 13.84
N GLY A 124 -11.47 16.56 14.14
CA GLY A 124 -12.44 16.95 15.18
C GLY A 124 -12.08 16.47 16.59
N ASN A 125 -13.07 16.52 17.47
CA ASN A 125 -12.95 16.15 18.88
C ASN A 125 -14.04 15.14 19.33
N SER A 126 -14.65 14.40 18.41
CA SER A 126 -15.59 13.34 18.78
C SER A 126 -14.86 12.20 19.53
N ILE A 127 -15.63 11.34 20.20
CA ILE A 127 -15.06 10.18 20.92
C ILE A 127 -14.31 9.28 19.93
N GLU A 128 -14.87 9.07 18.77
CA GLU A 128 -14.28 8.24 17.69
C GLU A 128 -12.96 8.83 17.21
N GLU A 129 -12.88 10.14 17.06
CA GLU A 129 -11.64 10.82 16.66
C GLU A 129 -10.57 10.78 17.74
N GLN A 130 -10.95 10.84 19.02
CA GLN A 130 -10.02 10.65 20.12
C GLN A 130 -9.48 9.21 20.17
N GLU A 131 -10.35 8.22 20.00
CA GLU A 131 -9.93 6.80 19.90
C GLU A 131 -9.01 6.58 18.70
N LEU A 132 -9.37 7.11 17.52
CA LEU A 132 -8.54 7.08 16.31
C LEU A 132 -7.14 7.63 16.60
N ARG A 133 -7.07 8.79 17.22
CA ARG A 133 -5.81 9.44 17.59
C ARG A 133 -4.98 8.56 18.52
N ILE A 134 -5.60 7.93 19.52
CA ILE A 134 -4.91 7.06 20.48
C ILE A 134 -4.27 5.87 19.77
N PHE A 135 -5.04 5.09 19.02
CA PHE A 135 -4.48 3.89 18.38
C PHE A 135 -3.53 4.23 17.22
N PHE A 136 -3.79 5.30 16.47
CA PHE A 136 -2.90 5.69 15.38
C PHE A 136 -1.55 6.19 15.90
N THR A 137 -1.52 6.98 16.99
CA THR A 137 -0.28 7.46 17.58
C THR A 137 0.50 6.38 18.32
N SER A 138 -0.10 5.24 18.65
CA SER A 138 0.59 4.06 19.17
C SER A 138 1.25 3.19 18.09
N SER A 139 0.94 3.43 16.81
CA SER A 139 1.49 2.69 15.67
C SER A 139 2.87 3.20 15.25
N ASP A 140 3.45 2.53 14.25
CA ASP A 140 4.69 3.00 13.60
C ASP A 140 4.47 4.19 12.65
N GLY A 141 3.21 4.60 12.42
CA GLY A 141 2.84 5.67 11.50
C GLY A 141 2.88 5.25 10.03
N LEU A 142 2.80 6.22 9.14
CA LEU A 142 2.78 5.99 7.70
C LEU A 142 4.19 5.92 7.13
N CYS A 143 4.37 5.13 6.06
CA CYS A 143 5.55 5.23 5.22
C CYS A 143 5.56 6.55 4.44
N ALA A 144 6.70 6.93 3.87
CA ALA A 144 6.87 8.19 3.16
C ALA A 144 5.90 8.36 1.97
N PRO A 145 5.66 7.35 1.11
CA PRO A 145 4.67 7.45 0.05
C PRO A 145 3.25 7.70 0.55
N HIS A 146 2.77 6.96 1.56
CA HIS A 146 1.42 7.18 2.11
C HIS A 146 1.30 8.52 2.83
N TYR A 147 2.35 8.98 3.50
CA TYR A 147 2.34 10.32 4.09
C TYR A 147 2.34 11.41 3.01
N ALA A 148 3.09 11.24 1.93
CA ALA A 148 3.02 12.15 0.78
C ALA A 148 1.62 12.16 0.14
N GLY A 149 0.98 11.00 -0.02
CA GLY A 149 -0.41 10.88 -0.48
C GLY A 149 -1.40 11.57 0.47
N LEU A 150 -1.13 11.55 1.79
CA LEU A 150 -1.95 12.27 2.76
C LEU A 150 -1.77 13.80 2.67
N LEU A 151 -0.59 14.28 2.27
CA LEU A 151 -0.33 15.70 2.07
C LEU A 151 -0.89 16.25 0.76
N PHE A 152 -0.89 15.40 -0.29
CA PHE A 152 -1.23 15.82 -1.64
C PHE A 152 -2.18 14.80 -2.29
N THR A 153 -3.18 15.32 -3.01
CA THR A 153 -4.01 14.45 -3.86
C THR A 153 -3.22 13.98 -5.08
N PRO A 154 -3.67 12.94 -5.81
CA PRO A 154 -3.03 12.51 -7.07
C PRO A 154 -2.93 13.62 -8.12
N LYS A 155 -3.77 14.66 -8.03
CA LYS A 155 -3.74 15.85 -8.89
C LYS A 155 -2.82 16.97 -8.36
N GLY A 156 -2.06 16.72 -7.30
CA GLY A 156 -1.12 17.67 -6.70
C GLY A 156 -1.75 18.75 -5.82
N ALA A 157 -3.07 18.74 -5.58
CA ALA A 157 -3.70 19.64 -4.65
C ALA A 157 -3.36 19.23 -3.20
N ARG A 158 -3.13 20.24 -2.33
CA ARG A 158 -2.89 19.96 -0.90
C ARG A 158 -4.17 19.53 -0.20
N ARG A 159 -4.07 18.49 0.62
CA ARG A 159 -5.12 18.11 1.59
C ARG A 159 -4.93 18.91 2.88
N THR A 160 -6.03 19.26 3.53
CA THR A 160 -5.97 19.80 4.89
C THR A 160 -5.70 18.66 5.85
N LEU A 161 -4.59 18.73 6.57
CA LEU A 161 -4.17 17.69 7.50
C LEU A 161 -4.50 18.09 8.94
N PRO A 162 -5.06 17.17 9.75
CA PRO A 162 -5.14 17.37 11.19
C PRO A 162 -3.75 17.61 11.79
N PRO A 163 -3.57 18.67 12.61
CA PRO A 163 -2.26 19.00 13.17
C PRO A 163 -1.62 17.85 13.96
N TRP A 164 -2.44 17.03 14.62
CA TRP A 164 -1.95 15.90 15.40
C TRP A 164 -1.29 14.81 14.54
N ILE A 165 -1.84 14.51 13.34
CA ILE A 165 -1.23 13.55 12.41
C ILE A 165 0.09 14.10 11.90
N LYS A 166 0.11 15.36 11.49
CA LYS A 166 1.32 16.01 11.00
C LYS A 166 2.43 15.95 12.03
N ASN A 167 2.16 16.40 13.26
CA ASN A 167 3.16 16.44 14.33
C ASN A 167 3.67 15.04 14.66
N PHE A 168 2.78 14.06 14.77
CA PHE A 168 3.14 12.67 15.04
C PHE A 168 4.04 12.10 13.94
N GLN A 169 3.65 12.26 12.68
CA GLN A 169 4.39 11.67 11.56
C GLN A 169 5.75 12.33 11.36
N GLU A 170 5.85 13.66 11.47
CA GLU A 170 7.12 14.38 11.41
C GLU A 170 8.07 13.96 12.54
N GLN A 171 7.54 13.71 13.74
CA GLN A 171 8.32 13.20 14.86
C GLN A 171 8.85 11.79 14.57
N LYS A 172 8.01 10.89 14.05
CA LYS A 172 8.44 9.53 13.66
C LYS A 172 9.59 9.55 12.66
N PHE A 173 9.52 10.38 11.63
CA PHE A 173 10.62 10.50 10.66
C PHE A 173 11.90 11.08 11.29
N LYS A 174 11.79 12.05 12.18
CA LYS A 174 12.94 12.60 12.91
C LYS A 174 13.60 11.55 13.83
N GLU A 175 12.80 10.74 14.52
CA GLU A 175 13.27 9.63 15.35
C GLU A 175 13.97 8.56 14.51
N LEU A 176 13.36 8.15 13.39
CA LEU A 176 13.98 7.20 12.46
C LEU A 176 15.31 7.73 11.92
N LYS A 177 15.35 8.98 11.49
CA LYS A 177 16.60 9.63 11.04
C LYS A 177 17.67 9.62 12.14
N LYS A 178 17.32 10.00 13.36
CA LYS A 178 18.27 10.01 14.49
C LYS A 178 18.84 8.61 14.76
N ARG A 179 18.01 7.58 14.70
CA ARG A 179 18.46 6.18 14.87
C ARG A 179 19.39 5.75 13.74
N LEU A 180 19.11 6.16 12.50
CA LEU A 180 20.01 5.94 11.36
C LEU A 180 21.35 6.66 11.53
N ASP A 181 21.35 7.91 12.00
CA ASP A 181 22.57 8.67 12.25
C ASP A 181 23.47 7.92 13.27
N VAL A 182 22.87 7.41 14.36
CA VAL A 182 23.59 6.59 15.37
C VAL A 182 24.09 5.28 14.77
N PHE A 183 23.27 4.57 13.99
CA PHE A 183 23.68 3.33 13.32
C PHE A 183 24.90 3.56 12.40
N ILE A 184 24.85 4.62 11.57
CA ILE A 184 25.94 4.98 10.66
C ILE A 184 27.22 5.31 11.43
N GLU A 185 27.11 6.13 12.47
CA GLU A 185 28.24 6.53 13.29
C GLU A 185 28.90 5.33 13.98
N LEU A 186 28.12 4.41 14.57
CA LEU A 186 28.63 3.24 15.26
C LEU A 186 29.08 2.11 14.32
N SER A 187 28.70 2.16 13.04
CA SER A 187 29.21 1.24 12.02
C SER A 187 30.64 1.56 11.58
N ALA A 188 31.23 2.67 12.05
CA ALA A 188 32.61 3.04 11.75
C ALA A 188 33.60 2.06 12.38
N TYR A 189 34.77 1.92 11.72
CA TYR A 189 35.85 1.05 12.20
C TYR A 189 36.28 1.43 13.62
N GLY A 190 36.47 0.42 14.49
CA GLY A 190 36.92 0.60 15.88
C GLY A 190 35.77 0.76 16.91
N ARG A 191 34.51 0.81 16.49
CA ARG A 191 33.35 0.98 17.40
C ARG A 191 32.46 -0.28 17.56
N GLN A 192 33.04 -1.48 17.30
CA GLN A 192 32.28 -2.74 17.28
C GLN A 192 31.58 -3.07 18.61
N GLN A 193 32.21 -2.71 19.76
CA GLN A 193 31.62 -2.94 21.07
C GLN A 193 30.40 -2.05 21.32
N GLU A 194 30.45 -0.78 20.90
CA GLU A 194 29.35 0.17 21.03
C GLU A 194 28.23 -0.22 20.10
N PHE A 195 28.54 -0.66 18.88
CA PHE A 195 27.55 -1.18 17.94
C PHE A 195 26.84 -2.43 18.48
N ALA A 196 27.56 -3.36 19.07
CA ALA A 196 27.01 -4.57 19.68
C ALA A 196 26.10 -4.29 20.89
N ALA A 197 26.28 -3.13 21.54
CA ALA A 197 25.44 -2.67 22.65
C ALA A 197 24.12 -2.04 22.21
N LEU A 198 23.93 -1.76 20.92
CA LEU A 198 22.65 -1.29 20.39
C LEU A 198 21.56 -2.34 20.58
N SER A 199 20.31 -1.89 20.76
CA SER A 199 19.15 -2.79 20.72
C SER A 199 19.06 -3.50 19.36
N GLU A 200 18.49 -4.71 19.34
CA GLU A 200 18.24 -5.44 18.08
C GLU A 200 17.44 -4.58 17.07
N LYS A 201 16.46 -3.83 17.56
CA LYS A 201 15.67 -2.89 16.77
C LYS A 201 16.57 -1.82 16.13
N ASP A 202 17.57 -1.30 16.83
CA ASP A 202 18.45 -0.26 16.30
C ASP A 202 19.54 -0.83 15.37
N GLN A 203 19.99 -2.05 15.60
CA GLN A 203 20.85 -2.78 14.66
C GLN A 203 20.18 -3.07 13.32
N LEU A 204 18.83 -3.15 13.30
CA LEU A 204 18.02 -3.39 12.11
C LEU A 204 17.33 -2.14 11.57
N VAL A 205 17.65 -0.95 12.07
CA VAL A 205 16.99 0.32 11.68
C VAL A 205 17.03 0.62 10.19
N TRP A 206 18.09 0.17 9.51
CA TRP A 206 18.21 0.31 8.05
C TRP A 206 17.11 -0.46 7.27
N LYS A 207 16.62 -1.60 7.80
CA LYS A 207 15.48 -2.33 7.22
C LYS A 207 14.18 -1.56 7.39
N GLU A 208 13.98 -0.98 8.58
CA GLU A 208 12.84 -0.13 8.88
C GLU A 208 12.82 1.09 7.95
N ALA A 209 13.99 1.74 7.76
CA ALA A 209 14.13 2.87 6.86
C ALA A 209 13.86 2.51 5.40
N ALA A 210 14.42 1.40 4.92
CA ALA A 210 14.17 0.92 3.56
C ALA A 210 12.69 0.60 3.33
N ALA A 211 12.01 -0.01 4.30
CA ALA A 211 10.58 -0.27 4.23
C ALA A 211 9.74 1.02 4.30
N CYS A 212 10.19 2.02 5.08
CA CYS A 212 9.51 3.30 5.23
C CYS A 212 9.64 4.19 3.98
N LEU A 213 10.76 4.13 3.28
CA LEU A 213 11.07 5.00 2.16
C LEU A 213 10.76 4.41 0.79
N ARG A 214 10.55 3.08 0.72
CA ARG A 214 10.25 2.45 -0.57
C ARG A 214 9.00 3.07 -1.18
N GLU A 215 9.15 3.57 -2.38
CA GLU A 215 7.99 3.82 -3.22
C GLU A 215 7.30 2.48 -3.48
N ASN A 216 5.96 2.50 -3.62
CA ASN A 216 5.23 1.34 -4.13
C ASN A 216 5.60 1.17 -5.60
N VAL A 217 6.87 0.81 -5.86
CA VAL A 217 7.34 0.49 -7.20
C VAL A 217 6.66 -0.82 -7.57
N GLU A 218 5.72 -0.71 -8.46
CA GLU A 218 5.13 -1.83 -9.18
C GLU A 218 6.12 -2.40 -10.20
#